data_f3ce9bb2d4b3e827f4b798f815e9fb84
#
_entry.id   f3ce9bb2d4b3e827f4b798f815e9fb84
#
_cell.length_a   1.000
_cell.length_b   1.000
_cell.length_c   1.000
_cell.angle_alpha   90.00
_cell.angle_beta   90.00
_cell.angle_gamma   90.00
#
_symmetry.space_group_name_H-M   'P 1'
#
loop_
_entity.id
_entity.type
_entity.pdbx_description
1 polymer ?
#
loop_
_entity_poly.entity_id
_entity_poly.type
_entity_poly.pdbx_seq_one_letter_code
_entity_poly.pdbx_strand_id
1 'polypeptide(L)'
;VLNGNVKLYDELGELARYLESAMRKMXEVGAPMVANSAQLPQATAHLLDLNTMTEEGTLEVMRLTEIIQDNRARAAKELASVVSTLEAVDCRTLAARLGKTAQDLMHDEKHLXDIMTALSFQDLVAQRVKKLVTIVEDVQCKLVELVVVFGLNQEGTAPETQGKA
;
A
#
# COMPACT_ATOMS: atom_id res chain seq x y z
N VAL A 1 -40.22 39.33 37.09
CA VAL A 1 -39.89 39.44 35.66
C VAL A 1 -38.41 39.80 35.46
N LEU A 2 -37.80 40.64 36.28
CA LEU A 2 -36.41 41.07 36.18
C LEU A 2 -35.39 39.95 36.51
N ASN A 3 -35.70 39.03 37.44
CA ASN A 3 -34.79 37.95 37.85
C ASN A 3 -34.58 36.89 36.77
N GLY A 4 -35.61 36.64 35.94
CA GLY A 4 -35.53 35.68 34.84
C GLY A 4 -34.57 36.13 33.73
N ASN A 5 -34.52 37.42 33.44
CA ASN A 5 -33.66 37.98 32.41
C ASN A 5 -32.18 37.98 32.84
N VAL A 6 -31.90 38.28 34.12
CA VAL A 6 -30.53 38.25 34.67
C VAL A 6 -29.95 36.82 34.58
N LYS A 7 -30.75 35.81 34.93
CA LYS A 7 -30.33 34.41 34.85
C LYS A 7 -30.07 33.99 33.41
N LEU A 8 -30.90 34.41 32.48
CA LEU A 8 -30.73 34.14 31.05
C LEU A 8 -29.39 34.74 30.52
N TYR A 9 -29.09 36.00 30.89
CA TYR A 9 -27.86 36.67 30.52
C TYR A 9 -26.62 35.95 31.09
N ASP A 10 -26.71 35.48 32.35
CA ASP A 10 -25.61 34.71 32.96
C ASP A 10 -25.36 33.38 32.24
N GLU A 11 -26.44 32.66 31.90
CA GLU A 11 -26.37 31.40 31.17
C GLU A 11 -25.79 31.60 29.76
N LEU A 12 -26.18 32.66 29.06
CA LEU A 12 -25.65 33.03 27.74
C LEU A 12 -24.16 33.38 27.85
N GLY A 13 -23.76 34.08 28.93
CA GLY A 13 -22.35 34.40 29.19
C GLY A 13 -21.51 33.15 29.42
N GLU A 14 -22.03 32.17 30.15
CA GLU A 14 -21.36 30.88 30.38
C GLU A 14 -21.22 30.09 29.08
N LEU A 15 -22.28 30.05 28.26
CA LEU A 15 -22.26 29.39 26.97
C LEU A 15 -21.24 30.04 26.05
N ALA A 16 -21.18 31.37 26.00
CA ALA A 16 -20.21 32.10 25.19
C ALA A 16 -18.77 31.75 25.59
N ARG A 17 -18.50 31.70 26.92
CA ARG A 17 -17.18 31.31 27.44
C ARG A 17 -16.84 29.85 27.07
N TYR A 18 -17.81 28.96 27.18
CA TYR A 18 -17.63 27.55 26.80
C TYR A 18 -17.26 27.44 25.32
N LEU A 19 -18.02 28.13 24.44
CA LEU A 19 -17.75 28.13 22.99
C LEU A 19 -16.37 28.71 22.70
N GLU A 20 -15.98 29.82 23.35
CA GLU A 20 -14.66 30.43 23.19
C GLU A 20 -13.54 29.45 23.58
N SER A 21 -13.72 28.75 24.73
CA SER A 21 -12.76 27.75 25.20
C SER A 21 -12.65 26.58 24.24
N ALA A 22 -13.79 26.08 23.71
CA ALA A 22 -13.83 25.00 22.76
C ALA A 22 -13.15 25.39 21.44
N MET A 23 -13.39 26.63 20.96
CA MET A 23 -12.74 27.14 19.75
C MET A 23 -11.24 27.29 19.94
N ARG A 24 -10.79 27.71 21.11
CA ARG A 24 -9.36 27.82 21.45
C ARG A 24 -8.70 26.44 21.44
N LYS A 25 -9.36 25.43 22.00
CA LYS A 25 -8.84 24.05 22.00
C LYS A 25 -8.75 23.49 20.59
N MET A 26 -9.69 23.83 19.74
CA MET A 26 -9.62 23.46 18.34
C MET A 26 -8.42 24.09 17.62
N UNK A 27 -8.24 25.08 17.95
CA UNK A 27 -7.23 25.76 17.42
C UNK A 27 -5.96 25.26 17.75
N GLU A 28 -5.81 24.88 18.92
CA GLU A 28 -4.57 24.24 19.39
C GLU A 28 -4.32 22.91 18.65
N VAL A 29 -5.33 22.20 18.33
CA VAL A 29 -5.26 20.92 17.58
C VAL A 29 -5.10 21.17 16.08
N GLY A 30 -5.64 22.25 15.56
CA GLY A 30 -5.71 22.53 14.13
C GLY A 30 -4.35 22.63 13.44
N ALA A 31 -3.37 23.31 14.05
CA ALA A 31 -2.05 23.48 13.45
C ALA A 31 -1.32 22.12 13.27
N PRO A 32 -1.27 21.22 14.29
CA PRO A 32 -0.75 19.89 14.09
C PRO A 32 -1.53 19.06 13.05
N MET A 33 -2.86 19.22 12.98
CA MET A 33 -3.70 18.54 11.99
C MET A 33 -3.30 18.95 10.57
N VAL A 34 -3.14 20.26 10.32
CA VAL A 34 -2.74 20.79 9.02
C VAL A 34 -1.35 20.28 8.64
N ALA A 35 -0.41 20.32 9.58
CA ALA A 35 0.96 19.84 9.36
C ALA A 35 0.98 18.34 9.02
N ASN A 36 0.20 17.54 9.75
CA ASN A 36 0.12 16.09 9.53
C ASN A 36 -0.61 15.76 8.24
N SER A 37 -1.64 16.53 7.85
CA SER A 37 -2.39 16.28 6.61
C SER A 37 -1.53 16.45 5.37
N ALA A 38 -0.46 17.25 5.43
CA ALA A 38 0.49 17.42 4.32
C ALA A 38 1.29 16.15 4.04
N GLN A 39 1.41 15.24 5.02
CA GLN A 39 2.11 13.96 4.87
C GLN A 39 1.24 12.88 4.18
N LEU A 40 -0.09 13.04 4.17
CA LEU A 40 -1.01 12.04 3.62
C LEU A 40 -0.81 11.82 2.10
N PRO A 41 -0.66 12.88 1.27
CA PRO A 41 -0.35 12.67 -0.15
C PRO A 41 0.97 11.93 -0.37
N GLN A 42 1.99 12.18 0.45
CA GLN A 42 3.27 11.45 0.39
C GLN A 42 3.06 9.97 0.73
N ALA A 43 2.28 9.67 1.77
CA ALA A 43 1.97 8.30 2.16
C ALA A 43 1.24 7.56 1.03
N THR A 44 0.26 8.22 0.39
CA THR A 44 -0.46 7.68 -0.75
C THR A 44 0.50 7.39 -1.92
N ALA A 45 1.38 8.35 -2.24
CA ALA A 45 2.37 8.19 -3.31
C ALA A 45 3.31 7.02 -3.04
N HIS A 46 3.78 6.85 -1.79
CA HIS A 46 4.63 5.73 -1.39
C HIS A 46 3.90 4.39 -1.49
N LEU A 47 2.62 4.33 -1.08
CA LEU A 47 1.81 3.12 -1.20
C LEU A 47 1.63 2.70 -2.65
N LEU A 48 1.34 3.66 -3.53
CA LEU A 48 1.18 3.40 -4.97
C LEU A 48 2.50 2.96 -5.60
N ASP A 49 3.61 3.58 -5.20
CA ASP A 49 4.95 3.22 -5.68
C ASP A 49 5.32 1.80 -5.25
N LEU A 50 5.08 1.43 -3.98
CA LEU A 50 5.29 0.07 -3.48
C LEU A 50 4.45 -0.94 -4.26
N ASN A 51 3.20 -0.60 -4.54
CA ASN A 51 2.31 -1.47 -5.31
C ASN A 51 2.88 -1.73 -6.72
N THR A 52 3.35 -0.68 -7.39
CA THR A 52 3.97 -0.78 -8.72
C THR A 52 5.24 -1.64 -8.67
N MET A 53 6.11 -1.40 -7.68
CA MET A 53 7.35 -2.16 -7.50
C MET A 53 7.09 -3.64 -7.27
N THR A 54 6.11 -3.98 -6.42
CA THR A 54 5.77 -5.38 -6.13
C THR A 54 5.13 -6.06 -7.34
N GLU A 55 4.30 -5.33 -8.08
CA GLU A 55 3.70 -5.84 -9.32
C GLU A 55 4.77 -6.15 -10.37
N GLU A 56 5.68 -5.21 -10.62
CA GLU A 56 6.79 -5.38 -11.56
C GLU A 56 7.69 -6.55 -11.14
N GLY A 57 8.02 -6.64 -9.84
CA GLY A 57 8.82 -7.72 -9.29
C GLY A 57 8.14 -9.07 -9.48
N THR A 58 6.84 -9.14 -9.24
CA THR A 58 6.06 -10.38 -9.42
C THR A 58 6.07 -10.83 -10.88
N LEU A 59 5.83 -9.90 -11.80
CA LEU A 59 5.81 -10.19 -13.24
C LEU A 59 7.18 -10.70 -13.71
N GLU A 60 8.26 -10.11 -13.20
CA GLU A 60 9.62 -10.55 -13.55
C GLU A 60 9.91 -11.96 -13.00
N VAL A 61 9.52 -12.26 -11.77
CA VAL A 61 9.68 -13.60 -11.21
C VAL A 61 8.87 -14.64 -12.02
N MET A 62 7.64 -14.27 -12.41
CA MET A 62 6.81 -15.15 -13.26
C MET A 62 7.49 -15.42 -14.61
N ARG A 63 8.00 -14.37 -15.25
CA ARG A 63 8.71 -14.50 -16.54
C ARG A 63 9.93 -15.41 -16.41
N LEU A 64 10.72 -15.23 -15.35
CA LEU A 64 11.92 -16.05 -15.10
C LEU A 64 11.52 -17.51 -14.82
N THR A 65 10.44 -17.73 -14.09
CA THR A 65 9.93 -19.07 -13.78
C THR A 65 9.53 -19.79 -15.07
N GLU A 66 8.84 -19.11 -15.99
CA GLU A 66 8.47 -19.66 -17.29
C GLU A 66 9.70 -20.06 -18.11
N ILE A 67 10.73 -19.21 -18.13
CA ILE A 67 11.98 -19.49 -18.83
C ILE A 67 12.64 -20.76 -18.23
N ILE A 68 12.65 -20.88 -16.90
CA ILE A 68 13.20 -22.06 -16.22
C ILE A 68 12.41 -23.32 -16.61
N GLN A 69 11.08 -23.23 -16.62
CA GLN A 69 10.21 -24.35 -17.04
C GLN A 69 10.54 -24.81 -18.48
N ASP A 70 10.63 -23.87 -19.40
CA ASP A 70 10.97 -24.18 -20.80
C ASP A 70 12.35 -24.82 -20.94
N ASN A 71 13.35 -24.27 -20.25
CA ASN A 71 14.73 -24.82 -20.30
C ASN A 71 14.78 -26.23 -19.74
N ARG A 72 14.05 -26.47 -18.63
CA ARG A 72 13.98 -27.79 -18.00
C ARG A 72 13.28 -28.80 -18.90
N ALA A 73 12.18 -28.41 -19.53
CA ALA A 73 11.45 -29.28 -20.46
C ALA A 73 12.34 -29.71 -21.64
N ARG A 74 13.11 -28.75 -22.17
CA ARG A 74 14.06 -29.05 -23.26
C ARG A 74 15.18 -29.99 -22.77
N ALA A 75 15.74 -29.73 -21.59
CA ALA A 75 16.80 -30.56 -21.01
C ALA A 75 16.29 -31.98 -20.76
N ALA A 76 15.09 -32.12 -20.20
CA ALA A 76 14.48 -33.45 -19.96
C ALA A 76 14.28 -34.22 -21.25
N LYS A 77 13.82 -33.54 -22.31
CA LYS A 77 13.63 -34.16 -23.63
C LYS A 77 14.96 -34.64 -24.22
N GLU A 78 16.02 -33.82 -24.15
CA GLU A 78 17.36 -34.19 -24.63
C GLU A 78 17.93 -35.37 -23.83
N LEU A 79 17.76 -35.35 -22.49
CA LEU A 79 18.21 -36.45 -21.64
C LEU A 79 17.50 -37.75 -21.97
N ALA A 80 16.18 -37.69 -22.22
CA ALA A 80 15.38 -38.86 -22.60
C ALA A 80 15.88 -39.46 -23.92
N SER A 81 16.23 -38.59 -24.88
CA SER A 81 16.79 -39.02 -26.17
C SER A 81 18.16 -39.70 -25.99
N VAL A 82 19.01 -39.13 -25.15
CA VAL A 82 20.35 -39.72 -24.86
C VAL A 82 20.18 -41.05 -24.13
N VAL A 83 19.24 -41.16 -23.16
CA VAL A 83 18.96 -42.42 -22.45
C VAL A 83 18.55 -43.50 -23.45
N SER A 84 17.63 -43.15 -24.36
CA SER A 84 17.17 -44.10 -25.41
C SER A 84 18.32 -44.61 -26.28
N THR A 85 19.23 -43.71 -26.67
CA THR A 85 20.40 -44.06 -27.48
C THR A 85 21.37 -44.98 -26.69
N LEU A 86 21.60 -44.70 -25.43
CA LEU A 86 22.46 -45.51 -24.57
C LEU A 86 21.88 -46.91 -24.33
N GLU A 87 20.58 -47.03 -24.18
CA GLU A 87 19.89 -48.32 -24.06
C GLU A 87 20.05 -49.14 -25.35
N ALA A 88 19.95 -48.48 -26.50
CA ALA A 88 20.10 -49.13 -27.80
C ALA A 88 21.50 -49.73 -28.01
N VAL A 89 22.53 -49.15 -27.38
CA VAL A 89 23.91 -49.68 -27.48
C VAL A 89 24.34 -50.43 -26.18
N ASP A 90 23.36 -50.82 -25.36
CA ASP A 90 23.50 -51.63 -24.15
C ASP A 90 24.38 -50.98 -23.03
N CYS A 91 24.42 -49.65 -23.00
CA CYS A 91 25.08 -48.87 -21.89
C CYS A 91 24.07 -48.60 -20.78
N ARG A 92 23.61 -49.65 -20.10
CA ARG A 92 22.50 -49.59 -19.14
C ARG A 92 22.82 -48.79 -17.87
N THR A 93 24.04 -48.88 -17.35
CA THR A 93 24.43 -48.15 -16.14
C THR A 93 24.39 -46.64 -16.37
N LEU A 94 24.91 -46.18 -17.48
CA LEU A 94 24.90 -44.75 -17.82
C LEU A 94 23.50 -44.27 -18.14
N ALA A 95 22.71 -45.08 -18.84
CA ALA A 95 21.28 -44.79 -19.11
C ALA A 95 20.47 -44.62 -17.82
N ALA A 96 20.70 -45.51 -16.83
CA ALA A 96 20.03 -45.44 -15.51
C ALA A 96 20.36 -44.15 -14.77
N ARG A 97 21.66 -43.77 -14.78
CA ARG A 97 22.10 -42.52 -14.11
C ARG A 97 21.47 -41.27 -14.74
N LEU A 98 21.47 -41.20 -16.07
CA LEU A 98 20.89 -40.06 -16.79
C LEU A 98 19.37 -40.05 -16.67
N GLY A 99 18.74 -41.22 -16.63
CA GLY A 99 17.28 -41.35 -16.39
C GLY A 99 16.88 -40.79 -15.04
N LYS A 100 17.71 -41.05 -14.00
CA LYS A 100 17.48 -40.47 -12.67
C LYS A 100 17.59 -38.94 -12.71
N THR A 101 18.60 -38.40 -13.40
CA THR A 101 18.78 -36.97 -13.55
C THR A 101 17.55 -36.32 -14.24
N ALA A 102 17.04 -36.98 -15.26
CA ALA A 102 15.83 -36.52 -15.96
C ALA A 102 14.62 -36.48 -15.02
N GLN A 103 14.46 -37.49 -14.15
CA GLN A 103 13.41 -37.55 -13.15
C GLN A 103 13.55 -36.43 -12.11
N ASP A 104 14.77 -36.19 -11.64
CA ASP A 104 15.04 -35.12 -10.67
C ASP A 104 14.68 -33.76 -11.26
N LEU A 105 14.99 -33.52 -12.54
CA LEU A 105 14.57 -32.30 -13.25
C LEU A 105 13.04 -32.16 -13.28
N MET A 106 12.33 -33.25 -13.53
CA MET A 106 10.86 -33.22 -13.56
C MET A 106 10.25 -32.96 -12.17
N HIS A 107 10.92 -33.44 -11.11
CA HIS A 107 10.42 -33.25 -9.75
C HIS A 107 10.35 -31.77 -9.37
N ASP A 108 11.28 -30.96 -9.78
CA ASP A 108 11.30 -29.52 -9.48
C ASP A 108 10.16 -28.75 -10.16
N GLU A 109 9.49 -29.33 -11.16
CA GLU A 109 8.37 -28.70 -11.83
C GLU A 109 7.26 -28.30 -10.85
N LYS A 110 7.05 -29.15 -9.85
CA LYS A 110 6.10 -28.85 -8.78
C LYS A 110 6.49 -27.58 -8.04
N HIS A 111 7.77 -27.41 -7.73
CA HIS A 111 8.24 -26.22 -7.00
C HIS A 111 8.03 -24.93 -7.81
N LEU A 112 8.23 -25.01 -9.11
CA LEU A 112 7.93 -23.87 -9.99
C LEU A 112 6.45 -23.50 -9.98
N UNK A 113 5.74 -24.36 -9.90
CA UNK A 113 4.43 -24.15 -9.84
C UNK A 113 3.96 -23.60 -8.58
N ASP A 114 4.51 -24.13 -7.61
CA ASP A 114 4.24 -23.58 -6.28
C ASP A 114 4.64 -22.09 -6.21
N ILE A 115 5.76 -21.73 -6.79
CA ILE A 115 6.22 -20.33 -6.88
C ILE A 115 5.16 -19.48 -7.59
N MET A 116 4.67 -19.92 -8.75
CA MET A 116 3.68 -19.18 -9.52
C MET A 116 2.37 -19.01 -8.73
N THR A 117 1.96 -20.08 -8.02
CA THR A 117 0.79 -20.02 -7.15
C THR A 117 0.98 -19.03 -6.00
N ALA A 118 2.16 -19.06 -5.38
CA ALA A 118 2.49 -18.13 -4.28
C ALA A 118 2.47 -16.68 -4.76
N LEU A 119 2.89 -16.41 -6.00
CA LEU A 119 2.90 -15.06 -6.56
C LEU A 119 1.49 -14.52 -6.84
N SER A 120 0.47 -15.39 -6.93
CA SER A 120 -0.91 -14.96 -7.19
C SER A 120 -1.48 -14.09 -6.06
N PHE A 121 -0.86 -14.12 -4.85
CA PHE A 121 -1.29 -13.23 -3.77
C PHE A 121 -1.10 -11.75 -4.11
N GLN A 122 -0.27 -11.42 -5.10
CA GLN A 122 -0.02 -10.03 -5.50
C GLN A 122 -1.32 -9.27 -5.83
N ASP A 123 -2.28 -9.94 -6.48
CA ASP A 123 -3.59 -9.32 -6.79
C ASP A 123 -4.31 -8.89 -5.51
N LEU A 124 -4.23 -9.71 -4.45
CA LEU A 124 -4.85 -9.39 -3.17
C LEU A 124 -4.12 -8.22 -2.50
N VAL A 125 -2.79 -8.19 -2.58
CA VAL A 125 -1.99 -7.06 -2.06
C VAL A 125 -2.37 -5.78 -2.78
N ALA A 126 -2.47 -5.81 -4.11
CA ALA A 126 -2.85 -4.65 -4.93
C ALA A 126 -4.22 -4.11 -4.52
N GLN A 127 -5.21 -4.99 -4.31
CA GLN A 127 -6.54 -4.61 -3.85
C GLN A 127 -6.51 -3.96 -2.47
N ARG A 128 -5.71 -4.51 -1.55
CA ARG A 128 -5.55 -3.95 -0.20
C ARG A 128 -4.92 -2.57 -0.23
N VAL A 129 -3.89 -2.38 -1.06
CA VAL A 129 -3.22 -1.09 -1.23
C VAL A 129 -4.22 -0.05 -1.77
N LYS A 130 -5.02 -0.41 -2.79
CA LYS A 130 -6.04 0.49 -3.36
C LYS A 130 -7.07 0.91 -2.31
N LYS A 131 -7.51 -0.02 -1.45
CA LYS A 131 -8.43 0.29 -0.35
C LYS A 131 -7.80 1.24 0.67
N LEU A 132 -6.52 1.03 1.02
CA LEU A 132 -5.79 1.91 1.92
C LEU A 132 -5.65 3.31 1.34
N VAL A 133 -5.34 3.43 0.05
CA VAL A 133 -5.25 4.73 -0.64
C VAL A 133 -6.59 5.47 -0.55
N THR A 134 -7.72 4.78 -0.81
CA THR A 134 -9.06 5.36 -0.71
C THR A 134 -9.33 5.87 0.71
N ILE A 135 -8.99 5.08 1.73
CA ILE A 135 -9.17 5.47 3.15
C ILE A 135 -8.33 6.72 3.46
N VAL A 136 -7.07 6.77 3.03
CA VAL A 136 -6.18 7.92 3.26
C VAL A 136 -6.74 9.16 2.57
N GLU A 137 -7.22 9.03 1.34
CA GLU A 137 -7.84 10.13 0.58
C GLU A 137 -9.10 10.65 1.29
N ASP A 138 -9.95 9.75 1.81
CA ASP A 138 -11.14 10.14 2.58
C ASP A 138 -10.75 10.89 3.85
N VAL A 139 -9.74 10.42 4.59
CA VAL A 139 -9.23 11.10 5.78
C VAL A 139 -8.73 12.50 5.41
N GLN A 140 -7.97 12.62 4.32
CA GLN A 140 -7.46 13.90 3.83
C GLN A 140 -8.59 14.87 3.53
N CYS A 141 -9.65 14.41 2.83
CA CYS A 141 -10.83 15.24 2.52
C CYS A 141 -11.51 15.71 3.79
N LYS A 142 -11.69 14.82 4.77
CA LYS A 142 -12.31 15.16 6.06
C LYS A 142 -11.49 16.20 6.82
N LEU A 143 -10.16 16.08 6.81
CA LEU A 143 -9.28 17.04 7.45
C LEU A 143 -9.39 18.41 6.78
N VAL A 144 -9.44 18.47 5.45
CA VAL A 144 -9.61 19.71 4.70
C VAL A 144 -10.97 20.35 5.05
N GLU A 145 -12.03 19.56 5.10
CA GLU A 145 -13.37 20.04 5.49
C GLU A 145 -13.33 20.66 6.89
N LEU A 146 -12.67 20.01 7.85
CA LEU A 146 -12.53 20.53 9.21
C LEU A 146 -11.77 21.85 9.24
N VAL A 147 -10.68 21.96 8.47
CA VAL A 147 -9.88 23.18 8.36
C VAL A 147 -10.72 24.31 7.81
N VAL A 148 -11.53 24.06 6.77
CA VAL A 148 -12.39 25.06 6.16
C VAL A 148 -13.51 25.50 7.11
N VAL A 149 -14.19 24.52 7.76
CA VAL A 149 -15.34 24.80 8.64
C VAL A 149 -14.91 25.58 9.87
N PHE A 150 -13.77 25.25 10.46
CA PHE A 150 -13.32 25.90 11.71
C PHE A 150 -12.33 27.06 11.49
N GLY A 151 -12.03 27.40 10.23
CA GLY A 151 -11.13 28.50 9.89
C GLY A 151 -9.70 28.31 10.39
N LEU A 152 -9.21 27.08 10.40
CA LEU A 152 -7.89 26.71 10.90
C LEU A 152 -6.78 27.01 9.87
N ASN A 153 -6.93 28.04 9.07
CA ASN A 153 -5.90 28.46 8.12
C ASN A 153 -4.77 29.20 8.84
N GLN A 154 -3.55 28.81 8.52
CA GLN A 154 -2.33 29.44 9.08
C GLN A 154 -2.10 30.87 8.60
N GLU A 155 -2.91 31.39 7.69
CA GLU A 155 -2.83 32.78 7.27
C GLU A 155 -3.57 33.69 8.27
N GLY A 156 -3.09 33.67 9.51
CA GLY A 156 -3.41 34.69 10.47
C GLY A 156 -2.54 35.91 10.22
N THR A 157 -2.65 36.52 9.06
CA THR A 157 -2.24 37.92 8.92
C THR A 157 -3.32 38.76 9.56
N ALA A 158 -3.10 39.08 10.82
CA ALA A 158 -3.80 40.18 11.43
C ALA A 158 -3.63 41.41 10.52
N PRO A 159 -4.70 42.10 10.17
CA PRO A 159 -4.54 43.36 9.43
C PRO A 159 -3.76 44.33 10.34
N GLU A 160 -2.58 44.71 9.87
CA GLU A 160 -1.87 45.83 10.49
C GLU A 160 -2.76 47.06 10.36
N THR A 161 -3.38 47.43 11.46
CA THR A 161 -3.96 48.75 11.56
C THR A 161 -2.80 49.75 11.49
N GLN A 162 -2.55 50.28 10.29
CA GLN A 162 -1.75 51.47 10.17
C GLN A 162 -2.50 52.58 10.89
N GLY A 163 -2.08 52.82 12.13
CA GLY A 163 -2.47 54.02 12.80
C GLY A 163 -1.85 55.20 12.08
N LYS A 164 -2.69 55.97 11.43
CA LYS A 164 -2.28 57.31 10.99
C LYS A 164 -2.13 58.17 12.24
N ALA A 165 -0.91 58.59 12.46
CA ALA A 165 -0.65 59.71 13.33
C ALA A 165 -0.98 60.98 12.57
#